data_d14e056e7663a6b4d6734b5c73623ab3
#
_entry.id   d14e056e7663a6b4d6734b5c73623ab3
#
_cell.length_a   1.000
_cell.length_b   1.000
_cell.length_c   1.000
_cell.angle_alpha   90.00
_cell.angle_beta   90.00
_cell.angle_gamma   90.00
#
_symmetry.space_group_name_H-M   'P 1'
#
loop_
_entity.id
_entity.type
_entity.pdbx_description
1 polymer ?
#
loop_
_entity_poly.entity_id
_entity_poly.type
_entity_poly.pdbx_seq_one_letter_code
_entity_poly.pdbx_strand_id
1 'polypeptide(L)'
;MSHNEFKAGPLYETVVILLGIFSGARSPLTWVGIHRMHHEHSDTEKDPHSPKHKGFFTVLFSTWKVDSVSRKHIKDVIKNPRVKFFHNYWKHIWFSSAVILILIDITAFIAFWIIPFVVNQIAFGVLNTFGHKEGKPSHSYFAHLITAGEGNHKLHHERIT
;
A
#
# COMPACT_ATOMS: atom_id res chain seq x y z
N MET A 1 1.86 10.74 5.10
CA MET A 1 0.47 10.86 4.56
C MET A 1 -0.54 10.10 5.38
N SER A 2 -0.43 8.80 5.53
CA SER A 2 -1.44 8.00 6.24
C SER A 2 -1.61 8.38 7.69
N HIS A 3 -0.52 8.64 8.39
CA HIS A 3 -0.50 8.88 9.84
C HIS A 3 -0.18 10.31 10.27
N ASN A 4 0.09 11.22 9.33
CA ASN A 4 0.43 12.62 9.61
C ASN A 4 1.61 12.84 10.57
N GLU A 5 2.54 11.88 10.65
CA GLU A 5 3.67 11.91 11.61
C GLU A 5 4.69 13.02 11.33
N PHE A 6 4.78 13.46 10.07
CA PHE A 6 5.65 14.57 9.68
C PHE A 6 5.10 15.36 8.50
N LYS A 7 5.53 16.61 8.37
CA LYS A 7 5.20 17.46 7.21
C LYS A 7 6.24 17.28 6.13
N ALA A 8 5.85 16.66 5.03
CA ALA A 8 6.69 16.51 3.84
C ALA A 8 6.65 17.76 2.97
N GLY A 9 7.80 18.14 2.40
CA GLY A 9 7.83 19.14 1.35
C GLY A 9 7.23 18.63 0.04
N PRO A 10 6.80 19.54 -0.87
CA PRO A 10 6.11 19.18 -2.12
C PRO A 10 6.87 18.20 -3.00
N LEU A 11 8.18 18.36 -3.11
CA LEU A 11 9.04 17.49 -3.92
C LEU A 11 9.09 16.07 -3.33
N TYR A 12 9.35 15.96 -2.03
CA TYR A 12 9.40 14.67 -1.33
C TYR A 12 8.07 13.92 -1.45
N GLU A 13 6.95 14.61 -1.23
CA GLU A 13 5.61 14.04 -1.38
C GLU A 13 5.38 13.51 -2.80
N THR A 14 5.76 14.29 -3.82
CA THR A 14 5.65 13.88 -5.24
C THR A 14 6.47 12.62 -5.53
N VAL A 15 7.73 12.58 -5.09
CA VAL A 15 8.62 11.42 -5.31
C VAL A 15 8.05 10.17 -4.64
N VAL A 16 7.60 10.26 -3.39
CA VAL A 16 7.03 9.11 -2.66
C VAL A 16 5.74 8.60 -3.34
N ILE A 17 4.87 9.51 -3.80
CA ILE A 17 3.66 9.12 -4.54
C ILE A 17 4.02 8.40 -5.85
N LEU A 18 4.97 8.90 -6.62
CA LEU A 18 5.41 8.28 -7.86
C LEU A 18 6.02 6.89 -7.62
N LEU A 19 6.90 6.75 -6.63
CA LEU A 19 7.45 5.44 -6.24
C LEU A 19 6.35 4.45 -5.84
N GLY A 20 5.34 4.90 -5.10
CA GLY A 20 4.17 4.09 -4.77
C GLY A 20 3.38 3.67 -6.01
N ILE A 21 3.15 4.59 -6.97
CA ILE A 21 2.46 4.25 -8.22
C ILE A 21 3.27 3.23 -9.03
N PHE A 22 4.58 3.44 -9.20
CA PHE A 22 5.44 2.53 -9.97
C PHE A 22 5.54 1.14 -9.35
N SER A 23 5.56 1.04 -8.02
CA SER A 23 5.53 -0.25 -7.32
C SER A 23 4.15 -0.94 -7.30
N GLY A 24 3.13 -0.32 -7.90
CA GLY A 24 1.79 -0.89 -7.95
C GLY A 24 0.94 -0.72 -6.70
N ALA A 25 1.31 0.23 -5.81
CA ALA A 25 0.50 0.56 -4.62
C ALA A 25 -0.79 1.34 -4.96
N ARG A 26 -1.11 1.50 -6.24
CA ARG A 26 -2.30 2.20 -6.76
C ARG A 26 -2.28 3.72 -6.56
N SER A 27 -3.46 4.32 -6.47
CA SER A 27 -3.57 5.76 -6.23
C SER A 27 -3.30 6.12 -4.79
N PRO A 28 -2.74 7.30 -4.52
CA PRO A 28 -2.43 7.72 -3.14
C PRO A 28 -3.66 7.80 -2.25
N LEU A 29 -4.82 8.24 -2.75
CA LEU A 29 -6.05 8.28 -1.95
C LEU A 29 -6.57 6.88 -1.61
N THR A 30 -6.52 5.96 -2.58
CA THR A 30 -6.93 4.57 -2.35
C THR A 30 -6.04 3.93 -1.29
N TRP A 31 -4.72 4.07 -1.43
CA TRP A 31 -3.77 3.50 -0.49
C TRP A 31 -3.95 4.04 0.93
N VAL A 32 -3.99 5.38 1.09
CA VAL A 32 -4.20 6.02 2.40
C VAL A 32 -5.52 5.59 3.03
N GLY A 33 -6.59 5.57 2.24
CA GLY A 33 -7.91 5.24 2.74
C GLY A 33 -8.04 3.80 3.20
N ILE A 34 -7.50 2.85 2.43
CA ILE A 34 -7.47 1.43 2.78
C ILE A 34 -6.64 1.20 4.04
N HIS A 35 -5.46 1.79 4.11
CA HIS A 35 -4.57 1.65 5.25
C HIS A 35 -5.18 2.19 6.55
N ARG A 36 -5.83 3.37 6.50
CA ARG A 36 -6.56 3.92 7.65
C ARG A 36 -7.77 3.07 8.03
N MET A 37 -8.48 2.51 7.05
CA MET A 37 -9.61 1.62 7.30
C MET A 37 -9.14 0.31 7.95
N HIS A 38 -8.00 -0.22 7.54
CA HIS A 38 -7.36 -1.37 8.16
C HIS A 38 -6.99 -1.09 9.62
N HIS A 39 -6.36 0.06 9.93
CA HIS A 39 -6.06 0.44 11.31
C HIS A 39 -7.31 0.61 12.18
N GLU A 40 -8.34 1.28 11.67
CA GLU A 40 -9.59 1.52 12.42
C GLU A 40 -10.36 0.23 12.72
N HIS A 41 -10.31 -0.74 11.80
CA HIS A 41 -11.10 -1.97 11.87
C HIS A 41 -10.24 -3.22 11.98
N SER A 42 -8.97 -3.08 12.38
CA SER A 42 -7.99 -4.17 12.40
C SER A 42 -8.57 -5.47 12.94
N ASP A 43 -8.46 -6.52 12.14
CA ASP A 43 -8.91 -7.89 12.43
C ASP A 43 -10.41 -8.08 12.70
N THR A 44 -11.24 -7.12 12.32
CA THR A 44 -12.70 -7.27 12.28
C THR A 44 -13.18 -7.69 10.89
N GLU A 45 -14.48 -7.98 10.74
CA GLU A 45 -15.10 -8.28 9.43
C GLU A 45 -14.99 -7.11 8.41
N LYS A 46 -14.88 -5.89 8.92
CA LYS A 46 -14.73 -4.66 8.10
C LYS A 46 -13.30 -4.39 7.66
N ASP A 47 -12.34 -5.11 8.21
CA ASP A 47 -10.94 -4.99 7.82
C ASP A 47 -10.73 -5.55 6.41
N PRO A 48 -10.24 -4.75 5.45
CA PRO A 48 -9.98 -5.22 4.09
C PRO A 48 -8.87 -6.27 4.01
N HIS A 49 -8.00 -6.33 5.01
CA HIS A 49 -6.79 -7.16 5.02
C HIS A 49 -6.74 -8.19 6.15
N SER A 50 -7.84 -8.45 6.87
CA SER A 50 -7.84 -9.44 7.94
C SER A 50 -7.73 -10.87 7.40
N PRO A 51 -6.64 -11.61 7.69
CA PRO A 51 -6.52 -13.01 7.28
C PRO A 51 -7.60 -13.90 7.92
N LYS A 52 -8.06 -13.54 9.12
CA LYS A 52 -9.09 -14.25 9.86
C LYS A 52 -10.45 -14.21 9.16
N HIS A 53 -10.84 -13.06 8.62
CA HIS A 53 -12.18 -12.84 8.04
C HIS A 53 -12.20 -12.97 6.51
N LYS A 54 -11.09 -12.65 5.82
CA LYS A 54 -10.99 -12.71 4.35
C LYS A 54 -10.32 -13.99 3.85
N GLY A 55 -9.67 -14.74 4.75
CA GLY A 55 -8.90 -15.92 4.42
C GLY A 55 -7.43 -15.63 4.11
N PHE A 56 -6.54 -16.48 4.64
CA PHE A 56 -5.09 -16.33 4.55
C PHE A 56 -4.60 -16.13 3.10
N PHE A 57 -4.95 -17.05 2.21
CA PHE A 57 -4.50 -16.97 0.80
C PHE A 57 -5.11 -15.81 0.03
N THR A 58 -6.32 -15.39 0.38
CA THR A 58 -6.95 -14.20 -0.20
C THR A 58 -6.16 -12.95 0.15
N VAL A 59 -5.79 -12.78 1.41
CA VAL A 59 -4.99 -11.63 1.85
C VAL A 59 -3.57 -11.70 1.29
N LEU A 60 -2.95 -12.89 1.28
CA LEU A 60 -1.60 -13.06 0.76
C LEU A 60 -1.47 -12.70 -0.73
N PHE A 61 -2.46 -13.08 -1.56
CA PHE A 61 -2.37 -12.93 -3.02
C PHE A 61 -3.33 -11.92 -3.64
N SER A 62 -4.22 -11.33 -2.86
CA SER A 62 -5.28 -10.43 -3.39
C SER A 62 -5.44 -9.14 -2.61
N THR A 63 -4.36 -8.64 -2.01
CA THR A 63 -4.32 -7.36 -1.28
C THR A 63 -4.74 -6.15 -2.13
N TRP A 64 -4.70 -6.31 -3.45
CA TRP A 64 -5.13 -5.33 -4.44
C TRP A 64 -6.66 -5.26 -4.62
N LYS A 65 -7.42 -6.25 -4.12
CA LYS A 65 -8.89 -6.22 -4.17
C LYS A 65 -9.41 -5.42 -2.99
N VAL A 66 -9.93 -4.23 -3.26
CA VAL A 66 -10.61 -3.40 -2.27
C VAL A 66 -11.86 -2.83 -2.88
N ASP A 67 -12.98 -3.02 -2.21
CA ASP A 67 -14.30 -2.68 -2.73
C ASP A 67 -14.51 -1.17 -2.81
N SER A 68 -14.32 -0.46 -1.70
CA SER A 68 -14.48 1.00 -1.66
C SER A 68 -13.77 1.60 -0.45
N VAL A 69 -13.38 2.86 -0.58
CA VAL A 69 -12.78 3.64 0.50
C VAL A 69 -13.79 4.67 1.00
N SER A 70 -14.08 4.66 2.30
CA SER A 70 -14.94 5.65 2.91
C SER A 70 -14.31 7.04 2.88
N ARG A 71 -15.10 8.06 2.53
CA ARG A 71 -14.67 9.46 2.50
C ARG A 71 -14.06 9.94 3.82
N LYS A 72 -14.49 9.38 4.95
CA LYS A 72 -13.93 9.76 6.26
C LYS A 72 -12.42 9.52 6.36
N HIS A 73 -11.91 8.44 5.73
CA HIS A 73 -10.50 8.06 5.78
C HIS A 73 -9.58 8.90 4.87
N ILE A 74 -10.15 9.67 3.95
CA ILE A 74 -9.38 10.48 2.99
C ILE A 74 -9.70 11.97 3.03
N LYS A 75 -10.54 12.41 3.97
CA LYS A 75 -11.10 13.76 4.05
C LYS A 75 -10.04 14.87 4.08
N ASP A 76 -8.94 14.64 4.75
CA ASP A 76 -7.82 15.59 4.87
C ASP A 76 -6.94 15.58 3.60
N VAL A 77 -6.59 14.40 3.10
CA VAL A 77 -5.65 14.25 1.96
C VAL A 77 -6.28 14.58 0.61
N ILE A 78 -7.60 14.41 0.45
CA ILE A 78 -8.30 14.74 -0.81
C ILE A 78 -8.29 16.25 -1.12
N LYS A 79 -8.03 17.09 -0.12
CA LYS A 79 -7.89 18.54 -0.28
C LYS A 79 -6.57 18.96 -0.91
N ASN A 80 -5.54 18.10 -0.87
CA ASN A 80 -4.25 18.36 -1.48
C ASN A 80 -4.35 18.21 -3.00
N PRO A 81 -4.13 19.27 -3.80
CA PRO A 81 -4.29 19.22 -5.25
C PRO A 81 -3.33 18.25 -5.93
N ARG A 82 -2.11 18.05 -5.41
CA ARG A 82 -1.15 17.05 -5.93
C ARG A 82 -1.67 15.64 -5.72
N VAL A 83 -2.11 15.31 -4.50
CA VAL A 83 -2.67 13.99 -4.20
C VAL A 83 -3.86 13.68 -5.09
N LYS A 84 -4.74 14.68 -5.30
CA LYS A 84 -5.88 14.57 -6.20
C LYS A 84 -5.46 14.35 -7.66
N PHE A 85 -4.44 15.08 -8.14
CA PHE A 85 -3.89 14.89 -9.48
C PHE A 85 -3.40 13.45 -9.67
N PHE A 86 -2.53 12.96 -8.79
CA PHE A 86 -2.01 11.60 -8.87
C PHE A 86 -3.11 10.53 -8.69
N HIS A 87 -4.13 10.79 -7.88
CA HIS A 87 -5.29 9.91 -7.77
C HIS A 87 -6.03 9.77 -9.10
N ASN A 88 -6.24 10.86 -9.80
CA ASN A 88 -6.98 10.86 -11.07
C ASN A 88 -6.20 10.21 -12.21
N TYR A 89 -4.87 10.38 -12.22
CA TYR A 89 -4.01 9.98 -13.34
C TYR A 89 -3.10 8.77 -13.06
N TRP A 90 -3.17 8.12 -11.89
CA TRP A 90 -2.27 7.04 -11.52
C TRP A 90 -2.23 5.88 -12.52
N LYS A 91 -3.37 5.50 -13.11
CA LYS A 91 -3.43 4.44 -14.14
C LYS A 91 -2.67 4.85 -15.38
N HIS A 92 -2.88 6.07 -15.85
CA HIS A 92 -2.18 6.60 -17.04
C HIS A 92 -0.67 6.63 -16.79
N ILE A 93 -0.22 7.13 -15.63
CA ILE A 93 1.18 7.18 -15.25
C ILE A 93 1.76 5.76 -15.20
N TRP A 94 1.08 4.83 -14.56
CA TRP A 94 1.52 3.45 -14.39
C TRP A 94 1.62 2.70 -15.72
N PHE A 95 0.58 2.73 -16.55
CA PHE A 95 0.59 2.08 -17.85
C PHE A 95 1.52 2.76 -18.86
N SER A 96 1.58 4.09 -18.89
CA SER A 96 2.51 4.80 -19.77
C SER A 96 3.96 4.51 -19.43
N SER A 97 4.32 4.38 -18.14
CA SER A 97 5.66 3.98 -17.75
C SER A 97 6.03 2.57 -18.22
N ALA A 98 5.08 1.63 -18.19
CA ALA A 98 5.30 0.30 -18.75
C ALA A 98 5.57 0.35 -20.26
N VAL A 99 4.73 1.07 -21.01
CA VAL A 99 4.91 1.23 -22.46
C VAL A 99 6.25 1.88 -22.79
N ILE A 100 6.62 2.97 -22.11
CA ILE A 100 7.90 3.65 -22.31
C ILE A 100 9.08 2.70 -22.08
N LEU A 101 9.07 1.94 -20.97
CA LEU A 101 10.14 1.00 -20.66
C LEU A 101 10.25 -0.13 -21.68
N ILE A 102 9.11 -0.69 -22.16
CA ILE A 102 9.10 -1.70 -23.23
C ILE A 102 9.72 -1.15 -24.52
N LEU A 103 9.40 0.10 -24.88
CA LEU A 103 9.93 0.73 -26.09
C LEU A 103 11.43 1.05 -25.99
N ILE A 104 11.96 1.27 -24.76
CA ILE A 104 13.38 1.49 -24.52
C ILE A 104 14.12 0.15 -24.56
N ASP A 105 13.74 -0.77 -23.69
CA ASP A 105 14.37 -2.07 -23.56
C ASP A 105 13.52 -3.02 -22.69
N ILE A 106 13.30 -4.25 -23.16
CA ILE A 106 12.51 -5.26 -22.44
C ILE A 106 13.12 -5.62 -21.08
N THR A 107 14.44 -5.58 -20.96
CA THR A 107 15.15 -5.87 -19.70
C THR A 107 14.88 -4.75 -18.69
N ALA A 108 14.89 -3.49 -19.15
CA ALA A 108 14.53 -2.34 -18.33
C ALA A 108 13.08 -2.44 -17.85
N PHE A 109 12.14 -2.85 -18.70
CA PHE A 109 10.75 -3.09 -18.29
C PHE A 109 10.64 -4.17 -17.21
N ILE A 110 11.32 -5.30 -17.38
CA ILE A 110 11.32 -6.38 -16.37
C ILE A 110 11.94 -5.88 -15.06
N ALA A 111 13.10 -5.23 -15.12
CA ALA A 111 13.86 -4.82 -13.93
C ALA A 111 13.18 -3.69 -13.14
N PHE A 112 12.62 -2.70 -13.81
CA PHE A 112 12.12 -1.47 -13.17
C PHE A 112 10.60 -1.37 -13.09
N TRP A 113 9.86 -2.29 -13.69
CA TRP A 113 8.40 -2.31 -13.61
C TRP A 113 7.85 -3.63 -13.08
N ILE A 114 8.19 -4.79 -13.68
CA ILE A 114 7.67 -6.09 -13.25
C ILE A 114 8.21 -6.47 -11.87
N ILE A 115 9.52 -6.45 -11.68
CA ILE A 115 10.15 -6.88 -10.41
C ILE A 115 9.67 -6.02 -9.24
N PRO A 116 9.72 -4.67 -9.27
CA PRO A 116 9.20 -3.85 -8.18
C PRO A 116 7.72 -4.11 -7.88
N PHE A 117 6.89 -4.28 -8.92
CA PHE A 117 5.49 -4.61 -8.75
C PHE A 117 5.29 -5.94 -8.02
N VAL A 118 5.94 -7.02 -8.48
CA VAL A 118 5.82 -8.35 -7.88
C VAL A 118 6.34 -8.36 -6.44
N VAL A 119 7.51 -7.77 -6.20
CA VAL A 119 8.09 -7.67 -4.85
C VAL A 119 7.17 -6.91 -3.91
N ASN A 120 6.60 -5.79 -4.34
CA ASN A 120 5.67 -5.01 -3.53
C ASN A 120 4.39 -5.79 -3.21
N GLN A 121 3.80 -6.51 -4.19
CA GLN A 121 2.60 -7.33 -3.94
C GLN A 121 2.87 -8.45 -2.93
N ILE A 122 4.01 -9.14 -3.06
CA ILE A 122 4.43 -10.19 -2.11
C ILE A 122 4.67 -9.58 -0.72
N ALA A 123 5.42 -8.50 -0.63
CA ALA A 123 5.72 -7.84 0.64
C ALA A 123 4.44 -7.39 1.36
N PHE A 124 3.50 -6.80 0.62
CA PHE A 124 2.20 -6.38 1.16
C PHE A 124 1.37 -7.57 1.66
N GLY A 125 1.29 -8.64 0.86
CA GLY A 125 0.59 -9.86 1.25
C GLY A 125 1.20 -10.51 2.49
N VAL A 126 2.52 -10.63 2.52
CA VAL A 126 3.27 -11.19 3.66
C VAL A 126 3.06 -10.34 4.92
N LEU A 127 3.16 -9.01 4.81
CA LEU A 127 2.95 -8.13 5.96
C LEU A 127 1.56 -8.30 6.56
N ASN A 128 0.52 -8.25 5.75
CA ASN A 128 -0.87 -8.34 6.21
C ASN A 128 -1.24 -9.74 6.70
N THR A 129 -0.62 -10.82 6.19
CA THR A 129 -0.91 -12.19 6.66
C THR A 129 -0.11 -12.57 7.89
N PHE A 130 1.20 -12.35 7.89
CA PHE A 130 2.09 -12.75 8.99
C PHE A 130 2.25 -11.68 10.08
N GLY A 131 1.89 -10.44 9.79
CA GLY A 131 1.78 -9.36 10.77
C GLY A 131 0.50 -9.41 11.61
N HIS A 132 -0.45 -10.31 11.27
CA HIS A 132 -1.70 -10.51 12.02
C HIS A 132 -1.86 -11.98 12.43
N LYS A 133 -1.59 -12.29 13.70
CA LYS A 133 -1.71 -13.64 14.25
C LYS A 133 -2.94 -13.74 15.15
N GLU A 134 -3.77 -14.76 14.92
CA GLU A 134 -4.98 -15.04 15.73
C GLU A 134 -5.96 -13.86 15.81
N GLY A 135 -6.00 -13.04 14.74
CA GLY A 135 -6.86 -11.87 14.68
C GLY A 135 -6.36 -10.70 15.55
N LYS A 136 -5.06 -10.51 15.64
CA LYS A 136 -4.43 -9.36 16.32
C LYS A 136 -3.11 -8.98 15.63
N PRO A 137 -2.77 -7.69 15.56
CA PRO A 137 -1.46 -7.25 15.11
C PRO A 137 -0.35 -7.91 15.94
N SER A 138 0.66 -8.43 15.28
CA SER A 138 1.74 -9.19 15.89
C SER A 138 3.11 -8.84 15.30
N HIS A 139 4.18 -9.19 16.01
CA HIS A 139 5.52 -9.17 15.45
C HIS A 139 5.77 -10.43 14.64
N SER A 140 6.34 -10.28 13.45
CA SER A 140 6.73 -11.39 12.59
C SER A 140 8.14 -11.20 12.06
N TYR A 141 9.07 -12.07 12.47
CA TYR A 141 10.43 -12.06 11.95
C TYR A 141 10.48 -12.35 10.45
N PHE A 142 9.63 -13.24 9.96
CA PHE A 142 9.50 -13.53 8.54
C PHE A 142 9.03 -12.31 7.74
N ALA A 143 7.97 -11.63 8.22
CA ALA A 143 7.52 -10.39 7.61
C ALA A 143 8.62 -9.32 7.66
N HIS A 144 9.37 -9.22 8.77
CA HIS A 144 10.48 -8.27 8.92
C HIS A 144 11.54 -8.43 7.84
N LEU A 145 11.94 -9.66 7.52
CA LEU A 145 12.91 -9.94 6.47
C LEU A 145 12.40 -9.59 5.07
N ILE A 146 11.15 -9.98 4.77
CA ILE A 146 10.57 -9.78 3.43
C ILE A 146 10.16 -8.34 3.16
N THR A 147 9.79 -7.58 4.20
CA THR A 147 9.27 -6.21 4.07
C THR A 147 10.27 -5.13 4.48
N ALA A 148 11.56 -5.46 4.51
CA ALA A 148 12.64 -4.52 4.84
C ALA A 148 12.42 -3.77 6.18
N GLY A 149 11.92 -4.48 7.21
CA GLY A 149 11.83 -3.94 8.56
C GLY A 149 10.41 -3.74 9.11
N GLU A 150 9.37 -3.87 8.30
CA GLU A 150 7.98 -3.65 8.73
C GLU A 150 7.40 -4.75 9.65
N GLY A 151 8.19 -5.79 9.98
CA GLY A 151 7.75 -6.90 10.85
C GLY A 151 7.44 -6.53 12.29
N ASN A 152 7.77 -5.31 12.75
CA ASN A 152 7.33 -4.74 14.02
C ASN A 152 5.87 -4.20 13.95
N HIS A 153 5.03 -4.89 13.23
CA HIS A 153 3.68 -4.47 12.83
C HIS A 153 2.77 -4.14 14.01
N LYS A 154 2.90 -4.87 15.13
CA LYS A 154 2.18 -4.55 16.36
C LYS A 154 2.49 -3.14 16.87
N LEU A 155 3.76 -2.75 16.93
CA LEU A 155 4.15 -1.39 17.35
C LEU A 155 3.65 -0.31 16.40
N HIS A 156 3.58 -0.63 15.10
CA HIS A 156 3.01 0.26 14.10
C HIS A 156 1.53 0.53 14.37
N HIS A 157 0.74 -0.49 14.71
CA HIS A 157 -0.67 -0.31 15.08
C HIS A 157 -0.84 0.46 16.40
N GLU A 158 -0.02 0.18 17.43
CA GLU A 158 -0.10 0.82 18.75
C GLU A 158 0.25 2.33 18.73
N ARG A 159 1.10 2.77 17.80
CA ARG A 159 1.50 4.20 17.70
C ARG A 159 0.43 5.09 17.05
N ILE A 160 -0.58 4.52 16.45
CA ILE A 160 -1.53 5.22 15.57
C ILE A 160 -2.94 5.23 16.19
N THR A 161 -3.17 4.44 17.22
CA THR A 161 -4.36 4.53 18.06
C THR A 161 -4.18 5.56 19.13
#